data_2cf67a8a854787d99db0782ffb59d199
#
_entry.id   2cf67a8a854787d99db0782ffb59d199
#
_cell.length_a   1.000
_cell.length_b   1.000
_cell.length_c   1.000
_cell.angle_alpha   90.00
_cell.angle_beta   90.00
_cell.angle_gamma   90.00
#
_symmetry.space_group_name_H-M   'P 1'
#
loop_
_entity.id
_entity.type
_entity.pdbx_description
1 polymer ?
#
loop_
_entity_poly.entity_id
_entity_poly.type
_entity_poly.pdbx_seq_one_letter_code
_entity_poly.pdbx_strand_id
1 'polypeptide(L)'
;MAEPLYKYLNRDGTCRYTDNAIRWLLPRDGQPGGWMPPIVGPLQTHDNAYHAIRARHLLLWAGDALFELEYRGERVDLPEQVLLREARLLRPLTWQEREKAYLRGMNG
;
A
#
# COMPACT_ATOMS: atom_id res chain seq x y z
N MET A 1 -15.34 9.85 -5.46
CA MET A 1 -14.63 8.57 -5.47
C MET A 1 -13.29 8.72 -4.75
N ALA A 2 -12.95 7.70 -3.99
CA ALA A 2 -11.69 7.73 -3.27
C ALA A 2 -10.52 7.62 -4.25
N GLU A 3 -9.43 8.34 -3.98
CA GLU A 3 -8.22 8.19 -4.76
C GLU A 3 -7.61 6.82 -4.52
N PRO A 4 -6.92 6.24 -5.50
CA PRO A 4 -6.23 4.96 -5.30
C PRO A 4 -5.11 5.12 -4.28
N LEU A 5 -4.91 4.08 -3.49
CA LEU A 5 -3.76 3.98 -2.59
C LEU A 5 -2.87 2.84 -3.05
N TYR A 6 -1.58 2.97 -2.77
CA TYR A 6 -0.58 2.04 -3.28
C TYR A 6 0.34 1.56 -2.18
N LYS A 7 1.03 0.44 -2.45
CA LYS A 7 2.01 -0.13 -1.54
C LYS A 7 3.17 -0.72 -2.33
N TYR A 8 4.40 -0.33 -1.96
CA TYR A 8 5.60 -0.99 -2.47
C TYR A 8 5.92 -2.18 -1.60
N LEU A 9 6.18 -3.32 -2.21
CA LEU A 9 6.58 -4.54 -1.52
C LEU A 9 7.67 -5.24 -2.31
N ASN A 10 8.38 -6.13 -1.63
CA ASN A 10 9.19 -7.11 -2.31
C ASN A 10 8.25 -8.12 -2.98
N ARG A 11 8.77 -8.89 -3.93
CA ARG A 11 7.93 -9.83 -4.69
C ARG A 11 7.30 -10.90 -3.82
N ASP A 12 7.91 -11.21 -2.69
CA ASP A 12 7.39 -12.22 -1.77
C ASP A 12 6.37 -11.69 -0.77
N GLY A 13 6.02 -10.40 -0.86
CA GLY A 13 5.04 -9.79 0.03
C GLY A 13 5.62 -9.14 1.27
N THR A 14 6.94 -9.15 1.44
CA THR A 14 7.57 -8.45 2.57
C THR A 14 7.81 -6.99 2.22
N CYS A 15 7.90 -6.13 3.24
CA CYS A 15 8.11 -4.70 3.05
C CYS A 15 9.55 -4.32 3.38
N ARG A 16 10.22 -3.58 2.46
CA ARG A 16 11.61 -3.21 2.68
C ARG A 16 11.79 -2.14 3.78
N TYR A 17 10.72 -1.44 4.12
CA TYR A 17 10.77 -0.32 5.08
C TYR A 17 10.35 -0.72 6.49
N THR A 18 10.05 -1.99 6.73
CA THR A 18 9.74 -2.53 8.06
C THR A 18 10.68 -3.70 8.31
N ASP A 19 10.63 -4.24 9.53
CA ASP A 19 11.52 -5.34 9.94
C ASP A 19 11.15 -6.70 9.33
N ASN A 20 10.41 -6.71 8.24
CA ASN A 20 9.95 -7.93 7.58
C ASN A 20 9.06 -8.79 8.48
N ALA A 21 8.52 -8.21 9.54
CA ALA A 21 7.65 -8.93 10.47
C ALA A 21 6.31 -9.27 9.84
N ILE A 22 5.90 -8.53 8.82
CA ILE A 22 4.61 -8.72 8.16
C ILE A 22 4.83 -9.16 6.72
N ARG A 23 4.21 -10.28 6.36
CA ARG A 23 4.16 -10.70 4.97
C ARG A 23 2.71 -10.54 4.50
N TRP A 24 2.54 -9.74 3.46
CA TRP A 24 1.21 -9.48 2.91
C TRP A 24 0.69 -10.67 2.14
N LEU A 25 -0.63 -10.86 2.16
CA LEU A 25 -1.31 -11.87 1.39
C LEU A 25 -1.41 -11.39 -0.06
N LEU A 26 -0.72 -12.09 -0.96
CA LEU A 26 -0.58 -11.63 -2.35
C LEU A 26 -1.83 -11.94 -3.18
N PRO A 27 -2.20 -11.02 -4.11
CA PRO A 27 -3.23 -11.31 -5.10
C PRO A 27 -2.82 -12.49 -5.99
N ARG A 28 -3.78 -13.32 -6.38
CA ARG A 28 -3.55 -14.47 -7.25
C ARG A 28 -4.70 -14.64 -8.22
N ASP A 29 -4.39 -15.10 -9.44
CA ASP A 29 -5.40 -15.48 -10.43
C ASP A 29 -6.43 -14.40 -10.70
N GLY A 30 -5.99 -13.14 -10.72
CA GLY A 30 -6.88 -12.01 -10.98
C GLY A 30 -7.77 -11.63 -9.81
N GLN A 31 -7.57 -12.23 -8.63
CA GLN A 31 -8.35 -11.94 -7.44
C GLN A 31 -7.55 -11.15 -6.42
N PRO A 32 -8.20 -10.26 -5.65
CA PRO A 32 -7.50 -9.55 -4.57
C PRO A 32 -6.91 -10.52 -3.56
N GLY A 33 -5.85 -10.09 -2.89
CA GLY A 33 -5.32 -10.82 -1.74
C GLY A 33 -6.31 -10.79 -0.58
N GLY A 34 -6.11 -11.67 0.39
CA GLY A 34 -6.95 -11.68 1.58
C GLY A 34 -6.75 -10.43 2.43
N TRP A 35 -7.76 -10.08 3.22
CA TRP A 35 -7.62 -8.99 4.18
C TRP A 35 -6.56 -9.32 5.22
N MET A 36 -5.67 -8.37 5.47
CA MET A 36 -4.71 -8.52 6.55
C MET A 36 -5.43 -8.41 7.88
N PRO A 37 -4.91 -9.04 8.96
CA PRO A 37 -5.53 -8.93 10.28
C PRO A 37 -5.68 -7.47 10.71
N PRO A 38 -6.81 -7.09 11.34
CA PRO A 38 -6.96 -5.71 11.81
C PRO A 38 -5.87 -5.33 12.81
N ILE A 39 -5.37 -4.11 12.68
CA ILE A 39 -4.43 -3.56 13.65
C ILE A 39 -5.19 -3.34 14.97
N VAL A 40 -4.59 -3.76 16.07
CA VAL A 40 -5.17 -3.58 17.41
C VAL A 40 -4.48 -2.42 18.09
N GLY A 41 -5.26 -1.56 18.74
CA GLY A 41 -4.73 -0.40 19.43
C GLY A 41 -4.66 0.85 18.55
N PRO A 42 -4.11 1.96 19.05
CA PRO A 42 -4.02 3.21 18.28
C PRO A 42 -3.11 3.06 17.07
N LEU A 43 -3.48 3.67 15.94
CA LEU A 43 -2.64 3.67 14.75
C LEU A 43 -1.44 4.58 14.97
N GLN A 44 -0.22 4.03 14.76
CA GLN A 44 1.03 4.76 14.94
C GLN A 44 1.98 4.47 13.78
N THR A 45 2.59 5.52 13.26
CA THR A 45 3.52 5.38 12.12
C THR A 45 4.72 4.53 12.50
N HIS A 46 5.17 3.68 11.58
CA HIS A 46 6.29 2.74 11.70
C HIS A 46 6.09 1.63 12.75
N ASP A 47 5.05 1.71 13.54
CA ASP A 47 4.93 0.85 14.71
C ASP A 47 3.65 0.01 14.70
N ASN A 48 2.50 0.61 14.47
CA ASN A 48 1.22 -0.07 14.59
C ASN A 48 0.24 0.42 13.55
N ALA A 49 0.43 0.02 12.30
CA ALA A 49 -0.48 0.39 11.21
C ALA A 49 -0.07 -0.34 9.93
N TYR A 50 -1.00 -0.47 8.99
CA TYR A 50 -0.64 -0.76 7.61
C TYR A 50 -0.39 0.58 6.92
N HIS A 51 0.71 0.69 6.19
CA HIS A 51 1.11 1.93 5.54
C HIS A 51 0.77 1.91 4.06
N ALA A 52 0.19 2.98 3.56
CA ALA A 52 -0.14 3.14 2.16
C ALA A 52 0.37 4.47 1.65
N ILE A 53 0.46 4.60 0.33
CA ILE A 53 1.04 5.77 -0.34
C ILE A 53 0.04 6.31 -1.35
N ARG A 54 -0.13 7.63 -1.39
CA ARG A 54 -0.90 8.29 -2.44
C ARG A 54 -0.06 8.40 -3.71
N ALA A 55 -0.71 8.50 -4.87
CA ALA A 55 -0.01 8.59 -6.15
C ALA A 55 1.05 9.70 -6.15
N ARG A 56 0.74 10.86 -5.60
CA ARG A 56 1.66 12.01 -5.60
C ARG A 56 2.94 11.78 -4.79
N HIS A 57 2.99 10.73 -3.98
CA HIS A 57 4.16 10.42 -3.15
C HIS A 57 4.90 9.17 -3.62
N LEU A 58 4.48 8.56 -4.74
CA LEU A 58 5.08 7.31 -5.21
C LEU A 58 6.58 7.42 -5.48
N LEU A 59 7.05 8.59 -5.91
CA LEU A 59 8.47 8.79 -6.21
C LEU A 59 9.33 8.99 -4.96
N LEU A 60 8.72 9.13 -3.79
CA LEU A 60 9.44 9.23 -2.52
C LEU A 60 9.87 7.87 -1.99
N TRP A 61 9.33 6.79 -2.53
CA TRP A 61 9.55 5.43 -2.05
C TRP A 61 9.99 4.54 -3.20
N ALA A 62 10.43 3.33 -2.89
CA ALA A 62 10.86 2.38 -3.90
C ALA A 62 10.60 0.94 -3.45
N GLY A 63 10.48 0.04 -4.40
CA GLY A 63 10.30 -1.38 -4.12
C GLY A 63 10.22 -2.18 -5.42
N ASP A 64 10.37 -3.49 -5.29
CA ASP A 64 10.38 -4.38 -6.45
C ASP A 64 9.02 -4.46 -7.14
N ALA A 65 7.95 -4.41 -6.36
CA ALA A 65 6.61 -4.51 -6.87
C ALA A 65 5.76 -3.37 -6.29
N LEU A 66 4.83 -2.87 -7.09
CA LEU A 66 3.88 -1.87 -6.66
C LEU A 66 2.48 -2.46 -6.77
N PHE A 67 1.72 -2.35 -5.69
CA PHE A 67 0.35 -2.88 -5.62
C PHE A 67 -0.62 -1.73 -5.38
N GLU A 68 -1.80 -1.85 -5.96
CA GLU A 68 -2.94 -1.04 -5.56
C GLU A 68 -3.62 -1.76 -4.40
N LEU A 69 -3.99 -1.02 -3.35
CA LEU A 69 -4.62 -1.63 -2.20
C LEU A 69 -5.97 -1.02 -1.89
N GLU A 70 -6.74 -1.74 -1.10
CA GLU A 70 -8.04 -1.33 -0.60
C GLU A 70 -8.01 -1.35 0.92
N TYR A 71 -8.74 -0.45 1.54
CA TYR A 71 -8.81 -0.41 3.00
C TYR A 71 -10.25 -0.34 3.46
N ARG A 72 -10.45 -0.65 4.74
CA ARG A 72 -11.72 -0.43 5.44
C ARG A 72 -11.41 -0.07 6.89
N GLY A 73 -12.38 0.58 7.55
CA GLY A 73 -12.18 1.01 8.93
C GLY A 73 -11.38 2.29 9.03
N GLU A 74 -10.71 2.46 10.14
CA GLU A 74 -10.01 3.69 10.45
C GLU A 74 -8.86 4.00 9.51
N ARG A 75 -8.73 5.28 9.16
CA ARG A 75 -7.66 5.79 8.30
C ARG A 75 -7.12 7.08 8.90
N VAL A 76 -5.80 7.22 8.95
CA VAL A 76 -5.13 8.44 9.39
C VAL A 76 -4.22 8.93 8.27
N ASP A 77 -4.49 10.14 7.77
CA ASP A 77 -3.71 10.73 6.69
C ASP A 77 -2.55 11.53 7.26
N LEU A 78 -1.33 11.12 6.91
CA LEU A 78 -0.10 11.84 7.26
C LEU A 78 0.41 12.58 6.01
N PRO A 79 1.37 13.50 6.16
CA PRO A 79 1.87 14.26 5.01
C PRO A 79 2.38 13.40 3.85
N GLU A 80 3.09 12.31 4.13
CA GLU A 80 3.72 11.49 3.09
C GLU A 80 3.21 10.07 3.01
N GLN A 81 2.26 9.68 3.85
CA GLN A 81 1.72 8.33 3.87
C GLN A 81 0.37 8.30 4.54
N VAL A 82 -0.29 7.16 4.45
CA VAL A 82 -1.60 6.93 5.05
C VAL A 82 -1.50 5.72 5.96
N LEU A 83 -2.03 5.83 7.18
CA LEU A 83 -2.10 4.73 8.12
C LEU A 83 -3.48 4.09 8.04
N LEU A 84 -3.53 2.77 7.98
CA LEU A 84 -4.77 2.02 7.81
C LEU A 84 -4.89 0.95 8.89
N ARG A 85 -6.13 0.74 9.35
CA ARG A 85 -6.43 -0.30 10.33
C ARG A 85 -6.59 -1.66 9.67
N GLU A 86 -7.21 -1.71 8.50
CA GLU A 86 -7.41 -2.94 7.74
C GLU A 86 -7.13 -2.65 6.27
N ALA A 87 -6.42 -3.56 5.62
CA ALA A 87 -6.07 -3.40 4.21
C ALA A 87 -5.90 -4.75 3.52
N ARG A 88 -6.05 -4.73 2.20
CA ARG A 88 -5.70 -5.87 1.35
C ARG A 88 -5.13 -5.36 0.04
N LEU A 89 -4.31 -6.18 -0.59
CA LEU A 89 -3.76 -5.86 -1.90
C LEU A 89 -4.79 -6.23 -2.96
N LEU A 90 -5.11 -5.27 -3.85
CA LEU A 90 -6.07 -5.53 -4.93
C LEU A 90 -5.40 -6.23 -6.10
N ARG A 91 -4.27 -5.70 -6.55
CA ARG A 91 -3.58 -6.21 -7.73
C ARG A 91 -2.19 -5.61 -7.84
N PRO A 92 -1.24 -6.35 -8.45
CA PRO A 92 0.04 -5.73 -8.80
C PRO A 92 -0.14 -4.84 -10.03
N LEU A 93 0.69 -3.79 -10.13
CA LEU A 93 0.70 -2.93 -11.29
C LEU A 93 1.78 -3.39 -12.28
N THR A 94 1.45 -3.35 -13.58
CA THR A 94 2.44 -3.52 -14.63
C THR A 94 3.33 -2.27 -14.68
N TRP A 95 4.44 -2.34 -15.42
CA TRP A 95 5.31 -1.18 -15.59
C TRP A 95 4.58 0.00 -16.24
N GLN A 96 3.72 -0.27 -17.22
CA GLN A 96 2.91 0.76 -17.85
C GLN A 96 1.94 1.41 -16.86
N GLU A 97 1.33 0.60 -16.00
CA GLU A 97 0.42 1.10 -14.98
C GLU A 97 1.17 1.90 -13.92
N ARG A 98 2.37 1.48 -13.53
CA ARG A 98 3.22 2.24 -12.62
C ARG A 98 3.55 3.60 -13.19
N GLU A 99 3.93 3.66 -14.46
CA GLU A 99 4.24 4.92 -15.14
C GLU A 99 3.03 5.86 -15.13
N LYS A 100 1.84 5.33 -15.42
CA LYS A 100 0.63 6.14 -15.37
C LYS A 100 0.34 6.67 -13.97
N ALA A 101 0.59 5.86 -12.95
CA ALA A 101 0.39 6.28 -11.57
C ALA A 101 1.37 7.39 -11.19
N TYR A 102 2.64 7.29 -11.61
CA TYR A 102 3.62 8.36 -11.39
C TYR A 102 3.19 9.66 -12.04
N LEU A 103 2.75 9.60 -13.30
CA LEU A 103 2.31 10.80 -14.02
C LEU A 103 1.09 11.42 -13.36
N ARG A 104 0.16 10.62 -12.90
CA ARG A 104 -1.03 11.10 -12.17
C ARG A 104 -0.59 11.83 -10.90
N GLY A 105 0.36 11.29 -10.17
CA GLY A 105 0.88 11.90 -8.95
C GLY A 105 1.58 13.23 -9.21
N MET A 106 2.30 13.34 -10.32
CA MET A 106 3.00 14.57 -10.70
C MET A 106 2.04 15.69 -11.13
N ASN A 107 0.88 15.32 -11.67
CA ASN A 107 -0.09 16.28 -12.18
C ASN A 107 -1.18 16.62 -11.17
N GLY A 108 -1.26 15.88 -10.14
CA GLY A 108 -2.27 16.06 -9.13
C GLY A 108 -1.73 16.63 -7.86
#